data_89cdabc75111f1a635d7d894dbd31236
#
_entry.id   89cdabc75111f1a635d7d894dbd31236
#
_cell.length_a   1.000
_cell.length_b   1.000
_cell.length_c   1.000
_cell.angle_alpha   90.00
_cell.angle_beta   90.00
_cell.angle_gamma   90.00
#
_symmetry.space_group_name_H-M   'P 1'
#
loop_
_entity.id
_entity.type
_entity.pdbx_description
1 polymer ?
#
loop_
_entity_poly.entity_id
_entity_poly.type
_entity_poly.pdbx_seq_one_letter_code
_entity_poly.pdbx_strand_id
1 'polypeptide(L)'
;MLAAAVEAVEDVGYARMTVAQVISRARVSRKTFYDVFADREDCFLAAFEQALTQARLIAQEAYERESSWRDGVRAALARLLLFMDEEPGLAKLCIVEALGAGERVLDRRAKVLDELAEVIDRGRTVTHAIREPPDVTAEGVVGAIFAVLHTRVLEHG
;
A
#
# COMPACT_ATOMS: atom_id res chain seq x y z
N MET A 1 -8.58 4.05 -16.25
CA MET A 1 -9.30 2.97 -15.56
C MET A 1 -8.82 2.78 -14.14
N LEU A 2 -7.51 2.77 -13.84
CA LEU A 2 -7.03 2.58 -12.47
C LEU A 2 -7.49 3.70 -11.52
N ALA A 3 -7.39 4.98 -11.92
CA ALA A 3 -7.95 6.09 -11.13
C ALA A 3 -9.45 5.92 -10.85
N ALA A 4 -10.22 5.51 -11.87
CA ALA A 4 -11.66 5.24 -11.70
C ALA A 4 -11.95 4.05 -10.75
N ALA A 5 -11.07 3.06 -10.68
CA ALA A 5 -11.17 1.98 -9.70
C ALA A 5 -10.89 2.49 -8.28
N VAL A 6 -9.86 3.34 -8.10
CA VAL A 6 -9.56 3.99 -6.81
C VAL A 6 -10.74 4.83 -6.34
N GLU A 7 -11.30 5.70 -7.18
CA GLU A 7 -12.49 6.50 -6.87
C GLU A 7 -13.70 5.61 -6.48
N ALA A 8 -13.91 4.50 -7.21
CA ALA A 8 -15.00 3.57 -6.89
C ALA A 8 -14.80 2.89 -5.53
N VAL A 9 -13.56 2.51 -5.21
CA VAL A 9 -13.20 1.94 -3.91
C VAL A 9 -13.35 2.96 -2.79
N GLU A 10 -12.93 4.20 -3.02
CA GLU A 10 -13.07 5.28 -2.05
C GLU A 10 -14.53 5.51 -1.69
N ASP A 11 -15.42 5.60 -2.70
CA ASP A 11 -16.85 5.88 -2.52
C ASP A 11 -17.62 4.74 -1.84
N VAL A 12 -17.42 3.48 -2.27
CA VAL A 12 -18.30 2.38 -1.88
C VAL A 12 -17.58 1.19 -1.23
N GLY A 13 -16.26 1.19 -1.20
CA GLY A 13 -15.42 0.06 -0.78
C GLY A 13 -15.37 -1.06 -1.82
N TYR A 14 -14.34 -1.94 -1.73
CA TYR A 14 -14.17 -3.04 -2.67
C TYR A 14 -15.38 -3.98 -2.72
N ALA A 15 -15.97 -4.31 -1.58
CA ALA A 15 -17.09 -5.24 -1.51
C ALA A 15 -18.29 -4.83 -2.40
N ARG A 16 -18.52 -3.52 -2.55
CA ARG A 16 -19.61 -2.95 -3.35
C ARG A 16 -19.15 -2.38 -4.70
N MET A 17 -17.87 -2.33 -4.96
CA MET A 17 -17.33 -1.90 -6.26
C MET A 17 -17.75 -2.88 -7.35
N THR A 18 -18.18 -2.35 -8.48
CA THR A 18 -18.58 -3.14 -9.66
C THR A 18 -17.82 -2.68 -10.91
N VAL A 19 -17.64 -3.59 -11.88
CA VAL A 19 -17.09 -3.23 -13.20
C VAL A 19 -17.90 -2.12 -13.87
N ALA A 20 -19.22 -2.11 -13.70
CA ALA A 20 -20.10 -1.06 -14.24
C ALA A 20 -19.76 0.33 -13.69
N GLN A 21 -19.43 0.44 -12.39
CA GLN A 21 -19.02 1.70 -11.78
C GLN A 21 -17.67 2.16 -12.31
N VAL A 22 -16.70 1.25 -12.47
CA VAL A 22 -15.37 1.56 -13.00
C VAL A 22 -15.45 2.06 -14.44
N ILE A 23 -16.16 1.34 -15.34
CA ILE A 23 -16.28 1.74 -16.74
C ILE A 23 -17.04 3.04 -16.92
N SER A 24 -18.06 3.30 -16.09
CA SER A 24 -18.81 4.56 -16.10
C SER A 24 -17.93 5.75 -15.75
N ARG A 25 -17.14 5.65 -14.67
CA ARG A 25 -16.19 6.68 -14.24
C ARG A 25 -15.06 6.88 -15.26
N ALA A 26 -14.49 5.78 -15.73
CA ALA A 26 -13.41 5.80 -16.73
C ALA A 26 -13.88 6.24 -18.14
N ARG A 27 -15.19 6.32 -18.37
CA ARG A 27 -15.81 6.61 -19.67
C ARG A 27 -15.33 5.67 -20.77
N VAL A 28 -15.21 4.39 -20.47
CA VAL A 28 -14.81 3.35 -21.41
C VAL A 28 -15.91 2.32 -21.62
N SER A 29 -15.81 1.53 -22.70
CA SER A 29 -16.75 0.44 -22.94
C SER A 29 -16.45 -0.77 -22.05
N ARG A 30 -17.48 -1.64 -21.87
CA ARG A 30 -17.30 -2.92 -21.19
C ARG A 30 -16.27 -3.81 -21.91
N LYS A 31 -16.25 -3.75 -23.24
CA LYS A 31 -15.25 -4.44 -24.06
C LYS A 31 -13.85 -3.96 -23.71
N THR A 32 -13.62 -2.64 -23.70
CA THR A 32 -12.33 -2.03 -23.36
C THR A 32 -11.84 -2.45 -21.97
N PHE A 33 -12.75 -2.60 -20.99
CA PHE A 33 -12.38 -3.09 -19.67
C PHE A 33 -11.84 -4.52 -19.74
N TYR A 34 -12.59 -5.43 -20.39
CA TYR A 34 -12.19 -6.84 -20.50
C TYR A 34 -11.07 -7.12 -21.49
N ASP A 35 -10.72 -6.17 -22.34
CA ASP A 35 -9.50 -6.22 -23.16
C ASP A 35 -8.22 -6.01 -22.30
N VAL A 36 -8.36 -5.42 -21.09
CA VAL A 36 -7.25 -5.06 -20.19
C VAL A 36 -7.24 -5.88 -18.91
N PHE A 37 -8.42 -6.13 -18.31
CA PHE A 37 -8.56 -6.81 -17.02
C PHE A 37 -9.48 -8.02 -17.16
N ALA A 38 -9.07 -9.14 -16.57
CA ALA A 38 -9.86 -10.36 -16.57
C ALA A 38 -11.16 -10.22 -15.75
N ASP A 39 -11.07 -9.54 -14.63
CA ASP A 39 -12.15 -9.35 -13.67
C ASP A 39 -11.97 -8.10 -12.80
N ARG A 40 -12.87 -7.93 -11.83
CA ARG A 40 -12.83 -6.83 -10.86
C ARG A 40 -11.60 -6.89 -9.95
N GLU A 41 -11.22 -8.09 -9.52
CA GLU A 41 -10.05 -8.31 -8.66
C GLU A 41 -8.76 -7.95 -9.39
N ASP A 42 -8.66 -8.31 -10.68
CA ASP A 42 -7.52 -7.99 -11.53
C ASP A 42 -7.34 -6.47 -11.69
N CYS A 43 -8.44 -5.76 -11.91
CA CYS A 43 -8.43 -4.29 -11.96
C CYS A 43 -8.02 -3.66 -10.63
N PHE A 44 -8.51 -4.19 -9.51
CA PHE A 44 -8.12 -3.75 -8.16
C PHE A 44 -6.65 -4.03 -7.90
N LEU A 45 -6.16 -5.23 -8.21
CA LEU A 45 -4.75 -5.61 -8.05
C LEU A 45 -3.83 -4.68 -8.85
N ALA A 46 -4.20 -4.34 -10.08
CA ALA A 46 -3.44 -3.39 -10.89
C ALA A 46 -3.40 -1.98 -10.27
N ALA A 47 -4.51 -1.51 -9.69
CA ALA A 47 -4.56 -0.24 -8.97
C ALA A 47 -3.70 -0.29 -7.68
N PHE A 48 -3.74 -1.40 -6.96
CA PHE A 48 -2.91 -1.66 -5.79
C PHE A 48 -1.41 -1.64 -6.12
N GLU A 49 -1.00 -2.31 -7.21
CA GLU A 49 0.39 -2.30 -7.67
C GLU A 49 0.86 -0.89 -8.09
N GLN A 50 -0.01 -0.12 -8.74
CA GLN A 50 0.30 1.27 -9.07
C GLN A 50 0.52 2.11 -7.82
N ALA A 51 -0.35 1.98 -6.81
CA ALA A 51 -0.23 2.68 -5.54
C ALA A 51 1.07 2.28 -4.79
N LEU A 52 1.40 0.99 -4.76
CA LEU A 52 2.66 0.49 -4.18
C LEU A 52 3.88 1.06 -4.89
N THR A 53 3.84 1.14 -6.22
CA THR A 53 4.93 1.71 -7.01
C THR A 53 5.15 3.18 -6.68
N GLN A 54 4.09 3.97 -6.58
CA GLN A 54 4.16 5.38 -6.18
C GLN A 54 4.70 5.52 -4.75
N ALA A 55 4.15 4.76 -3.79
CA ALA A 55 4.60 4.76 -2.41
C ALA A 55 6.09 4.40 -2.28
N ARG A 56 6.55 3.38 -3.03
CA ARG A 56 7.96 2.98 -3.05
C ARG A 56 8.87 4.08 -3.56
N LEU A 57 8.51 4.72 -4.68
CA LEU A 57 9.32 5.80 -5.28
C LEU A 57 9.50 6.98 -4.32
N ILE A 58 8.42 7.46 -3.71
CA ILE A 58 8.48 8.59 -2.79
C ILE A 58 9.21 8.24 -1.48
N ALA A 59 9.06 7.02 -0.98
CA ALA A 59 9.77 6.55 0.20
C ALA A 59 11.27 6.41 -0.08
N GLN A 60 11.64 5.86 -1.22
CA GLN A 60 13.03 5.71 -1.64
C GLN A 60 13.72 7.06 -1.81
N GLU A 61 13.08 8.01 -2.48
CA GLU A 61 13.62 9.37 -2.66
C GLU A 61 13.86 10.06 -1.32
N ALA A 62 12.94 9.93 -0.36
CA ALA A 62 13.11 10.49 0.98
C ALA A 62 14.24 9.80 1.76
N TYR A 63 14.36 8.48 1.63
CA TYR A 63 15.42 7.69 2.26
C TYR A 63 16.81 8.06 1.75
N GLU A 64 16.98 8.19 0.44
CA GLU A 64 18.29 8.43 -0.20
C GLU A 64 18.86 9.84 0.06
N ARG A 65 18.03 10.77 0.53
CA ARG A 65 18.49 12.12 0.93
C ARG A 65 19.19 12.13 2.28
N GLU A 66 19.08 11.08 3.06
CA GLU A 66 19.62 11.00 4.41
C GLU A 66 20.95 10.24 4.44
N SER A 67 21.81 10.64 5.35
CA SER A 67 23.16 10.06 5.48
C SER A 67 23.23 8.83 6.39
N SER A 68 22.19 8.59 7.21
CA SER A 68 22.12 7.44 8.11
C SER A 68 20.89 6.59 7.85
N TRP A 69 21.01 5.28 8.06
CA TRP A 69 19.87 4.35 7.95
C TRP A 69 18.67 4.78 8.81
N ARG A 70 18.91 5.19 10.04
CA ARG A 70 17.85 5.61 10.98
C ARG A 70 17.09 6.83 10.47
N ASP A 71 17.81 7.84 9.99
CA ASP A 71 17.20 9.07 9.49
C ASP A 71 16.51 8.81 8.15
N GLY A 72 17.10 7.97 7.28
CA GLY A 72 16.47 7.53 6.04
C GLY A 72 15.13 6.80 6.27
N VAL A 73 15.07 5.84 7.20
CA VAL A 73 13.81 5.16 7.54
C VAL A 73 12.79 6.14 8.10
N ARG A 74 13.21 7.06 8.98
CA ARG A 74 12.31 8.10 9.53
C ARG A 74 11.75 9.00 8.43
N ALA A 75 12.60 9.47 7.51
CA ALA A 75 12.21 10.33 6.40
C ALA A 75 11.24 9.59 5.45
N ALA A 76 11.54 8.33 5.10
CA ALA A 76 10.68 7.49 4.28
C ALA A 76 9.29 7.30 4.91
N LEU A 77 9.23 6.96 6.20
CA LEU A 77 7.96 6.79 6.92
C LEU A 77 7.17 8.11 6.99
N ALA A 78 7.83 9.23 7.29
CA ALA A 78 7.19 10.54 7.33
C ALA A 78 6.59 10.89 5.96
N ARG A 79 7.32 10.64 4.87
CA ARG A 79 6.83 10.91 3.51
C ARG A 79 5.68 9.99 3.10
N LEU A 80 5.71 8.72 3.51
CA LEU A 80 4.59 7.79 3.29
C LEU A 80 3.32 8.25 4.02
N LEU A 81 3.44 8.71 5.27
CA LEU A 81 2.30 9.25 6.02
C LEU A 81 1.69 10.48 5.33
N LEU A 82 2.55 11.41 4.86
CA LEU A 82 2.09 12.57 4.09
C LEU A 82 1.40 12.15 2.78
N PHE A 83 1.94 11.17 2.07
CA PHE A 83 1.32 10.64 0.85
C PHE A 83 -0.08 10.05 1.13
N MET A 84 -0.26 9.36 2.24
CA MET A 84 -1.57 8.83 2.64
C MET A 84 -2.58 9.94 2.97
N ASP A 85 -2.12 11.04 3.55
CA ASP A 85 -2.97 12.21 3.83
C ASP A 85 -3.30 12.99 2.53
N GLU A 86 -2.38 13.03 1.56
CA GLU A 86 -2.56 13.66 0.24
C GLU A 86 -3.46 12.84 -0.70
N GLU A 87 -3.44 11.49 -0.58
CA GLU A 87 -4.11 10.53 -1.47
C GLU A 87 -4.98 9.55 -0.66
N PRO A 88 -6.07 10.01 -0.03
CA PRO A 88 -6.87 9.18 0.87
C PRO A 88 -7.49 7.96 0.19
N GLY A 89 -7.86 8.06 -1.09
CA GLY A 89 -8.38 6.93 -1.88
C GLY A 89 -7.34 5.81 -2.04
N LEU A 90 -6.07 6.16 -2.29
CA LEU A 90 -4.97 5.18 -2.37
C LEU A 90 -4.65 4.60 -0.99
N ALA A 91 -4.67 5.42 0.05
CA ALA A 91 -4.48 4.95 1.42
C ALA A 91 -5.56 3.93 1.82
N LYS A 92 -6.84 4.24 1.58
CA LYS A 92 -7.97 3.34 1.82
C LYS A 92 -7.82 2.04 1.03
N LEU A 93 -7.51 2.12 -0.26
CA LEU A 93 -7.29 0.97 -1.13
C LEU A 93 -6.19 0.04 -0.58
N CYS A 94 -5.03 0.59 -0.20
CA CYS A 94 -3.86 -0.19 0.22
C CYS A 94 -3.97 -0.72 1.65
N ILE A 95 -4.54 0.05 2.56
CA ILE A 95 -4.50 -0.26 4.00
C ILE A 95 -5.76 -1.02 4.45
N VAL A 96 -6.93 -0.63 3.94
CA VAL A 96 -8.22 -1.17 4.40
C VAL A 96 -8.77 -2.20 3.42
N GLU A 97 -9.01 -1.79 2.18
CA GLU A 97 -9.77 -2.56 1.21
C GLU A 97 -9.00 -3.77 0.65
N ALA A 98 -7.68 -3.71 0.63
CA ALA A 98 -6.82 -4.84 0.23
C ALA A 98 -7.04 -6.09 1.10
N LEU A 99 -7.52 -5.95 2.34
CA LEU A 99 -7.81 -7.07 3.24
C LEU A 99 -9.00 -7.93 2.77
N GLY A 100 -9.93 -7.34 2.03
CA GLY A 100 -11.14 -8.02 1.52
C GLY A 100 -11.17 -8.18 0.00
N ALA A 101 -10.08 -7.85 -0.71
CA ALA A 101 -10.10 -7.72 -2.16
C ALA A 101 -9.84 -9.03 -2.95
N GLY A 102 -9.65 -10.15 -2.26
CA GLY A 102 -9.45 -11.47 -2.87
C GLY A 102 -8.05 -12.05 -2.61
N GLU A 103 -7.88 -13.33 -2.97
CA GLU A 103 -6.68 -14.11 -2.63
C GLU A 103 -5.42 -13.54 -3.28
N ARG A 104 -5.48 -13.16 -4.56
CA ARG A 104 -4.33 -12.58 -5.29
C ARG A 104 -3.83 -11.28 -4.64
N VAL A 105 -4.75 -10.45 -4.14
CA VAL A 105 -4.41 -9.20 -3.47
C VAL A 105 -3.82 -9.46 -2.09
N LEU A 106 -4.37 -10.42 -1.34
CA LEU A 106 -3.84 -10.84 -0.04
C LEU A 106 -2.42 -11.40 -0.15
N ASP A 107 -2.17 -12.27 -1.14
CA ASP A 107 -0.83 -12.80 -1.41
C ASP A 107 0.17 -11.69 -1.76
N ARG A 108 -0.26 -10.74 -2.58
CA ARG A 108 0.60 -9.60 -2.92
C ARG A 108 0.88 -8.71 -1.72
N ARG A 109 -0.16 -8.46 -0.90
CA ARG A 109 -0.01 -7.71 0.36
C ARG A 109 0.96 -8.39 1.32
N ALA A 110 0.86 -9.71 1.49
CA ALA A 110 1.80 -10.47 2.33
C ALA A 110 3.24 -10.24 1.88
N LYS A 111 3.54 -10.37 0.59
CA LYS A 111 4.87 -10.10 0.03
C LYS A 111 5.36 -8.68 0.30
N VAL A 112 4.47 -7.69 0.27
CA VAL A 112 4.84 -6.30 0.63
C VAL A 112 5.25 -6.19 2.09
N LEU A 113 4.54 -6.85 3.00
CA LEU A 113 4.89 -6.87 4.43
C LEU A 113 6.24 -7.55 4.67
N ASP A 114 6.51 -8.66 3.98
CA ASP A 114 7.79 -9.36 4.03
C ASP A 114 8.94 -8.47 3.50
N GLU A 115 8.75 -7.83 2.35
CA GLU A 115 9.72 -6.86 1.77
C GLU A 115 10.04 -5.72 2.75
N LEU A 116 9.03 -5.20 3.46
CA LEU A 116 9.21 -4.16 4.48
C LEU A 116 9.93 -4.68 5.73
N ALA A 117 9.60 -5.89 6.18
CA ALA A 117 10.31 -6.54 7.29
C ALA A 117 11.80 -6.72 6.99
N GLU A 118 12.14 -7.14 5.75
CA GLU A 118 13.53 -7.24 5.31
C GLU A 118 14.27 -5.88 5.32
N VAL A 119 13.58 -4.78 4.99
CA VAL A 119 14.17 -3.43 5.08
C VAL A 119 14.49 -3.06 6.53
N ILE A 120 13.60 -3.36 7.46
CA ILE A 120 13.80 -3.13 8.89
C ILE A 120 14.92 -4.03 9.42
N ASP A 121 14.95 -5.29 9.03
CA ASP A 121 15.96 -6.25 9.50
C ASP A 121 17.37 -5.90 9.02
N ARG A 122 17.53 -5.38 7.81
CA ARG A 122 18.81 -4.84 7.33
C ARG A 122 19.39 -3.75 8.23
N GLY A 123 18.55 -3.02 8.95
CA GLY A 123 18.98 -2.06 9.95
C GLY A 123 19.76 -2.66 11.13
N ARG A 124 19.59 -3.95 11.41
CA ARG A 124 20.37 -4.67 12.43
C ARG A 124 21.87 -4.65 12.13
N THR A 125 22.24 -4.85 10.88
CA THR A 125 23.63 -4.93 10.45
C THR A 125 24.33 -3.57 10.46
N VAL A 126 23.56 -2.48 10.35
CA VAL A 126 24.07 -1.10 10.29
C VAL A 126 24.09 -0.44 11.67
N THR A 127 23.20 -0.82 12.54
CA THR A 127 23.14 -0.31 13.92
C THR A 127 23.82 -1.32 14.84
N HIS A 128 24.98 -0.95 15.42
CA HIS A 128 25.65 -1.73 16.46
C HIS A 128 24.77 -1.72 17.74
N ALA A 129 23.71 -2.53 17.74
CA ALA A 129 22.87 -2.69 18.90
C ALA A 129 23.63 -3.43 20.01
N ILE A 130 23.56 -2.90 21.25
CA ILE A 130 24.19 -3.50 22.43
C ILE A 130 23.65 -4.92 22.71
N ARG A 131 22.43 -5.24 22.20
CA ARG A 131 21.77 -6.53 22.31
C ARG A 131 21.04 -6.84 21.02
N GLU A 132 21.26 -8.04 20.50
CA GLU A 132 20.57 -8.51 19.29
C GLU A 132 19.08 -8.69 19.55
N PRO A 133 18.19 -8.02 18.78
CA PRO A 133 16.75 -8.16 18.96
C PRO A 133 16.28 -9.56 18.51
N PRO A 134 15.15 -10.07 19.02
CA PRO A 134 14.57 -11.34 18.59
C PRO A 134 14.28 -11.36 17.07
N ASP A 135 14.28 -12.56 16.47
CA ASP A 135 14.10 -12.75 15.02
C ASP A 135 12.79 -12.15 14.47
N VAL A 136 11.70 -12.21 15.26
CA VAL A 136 10.38 -11.67 14.85
C VAL A 136 10.20 -10.17 15.07
N THR A 137 11.27 -9.42 15.39
CA THR A 137 11.15 -8.00 15.74
C THR A 137 10.74 -7.16 14.52
N ALA A 138 11.27 -7.47 13.33
CA ALA A 138 10.99 -6.73 12.11
C ALA A 138 9.52 -6.87 11.71
N GLU A 139 8.99 -8.10 11.69
CA GLU A 139 7.59 -8.38 11.40
C GLU A 139 6.65 -7.74 12.43
N GLY A 140 7.04 -7.78 13.71
CA GLY A 140 6.28 -7.11 14.78
C GLY A 140 6.20 -5.60 14.58
N VAL A 141 7.30 -4.95 14.19
CA VAL A 141 7.34 -3.51 13.90
C VAL A 141 6.46 -3.17 12.68
N VAL A 142 6.60 -3.93 11.59
CA VAL A 142 5.78 -3.73 10.37
C VAL A 142 4.30 -3.94 10.69
N GLY A 143 3.95 -5.02 11.41
CA GLY A 143 2.58 -5.29 11.83
C GLY A 143 1.98 -4.18 12.67
N ALA A 144 2.74 -3.65 13.64
CA ALA A 144 2.30 -2.53 14.48
C ALA A 144 2.08 -1.24 13.67
N ILE A 145 2.97 -0.92 12.72
CA ILE A 145 2.82 0.22 11.82
C ILE A 145 1.51 0.09 11.02
N PHE A 146 1.28 -1.06 10.39
CA PHE A 146 0.06 -1.29 9.61
C PHE A 146 -1.22 -1.26 10.45
N ALA A 147 -1.19 -1.76 11.70
CA ALA A 147 -2.33 -1.67 12.60
C ALA A 147 -2.69 -0.21 12.93
N VAL A 148 -1.69 0.63 13.21
CA VAL A 148 -1.89 2.06 13.47
C VAL A 148 -2.41 2.77 12.21
N LEU A 149 -1.83 2.50 11.03
CA LEU A 149 -2.27 3.07 9.77
C LEU A 149 -3.71 2.68 9.44
N HIS A 150 -4.08 1.42 9.64
CA HIS A 150 -5.44 0.93 9.43
C HIS A 150 -6.46 1.68 10.29
N THR A 151 -6.19 1.84 11.58
CA THR A 151 -7.04 2.61 12.49
C THR A 151 -7.17 4.06 12.03
N ARG A 152 -6.04 4.71 11.70
CA ARG A 152 -6.02 6.10 11.24
C ARG A 152 -6.83 6.32 9.96
N VAL A 153 -6.66 5.45 8.96
CA VAL A 153 -7.40 5.56 7.69
C VAL A 153 -8.91 5.36 7.89
N LEU A 154 -9.33 4.48 8.82
CA LEU A 154 -10.74 4.30 9.15
C LEU A 154 -11.35 5.49 9.91
N GLU A 155 -10.57 6.21 10.71
CA GLU A 155 -11.05 7.35 11.50
C GLU A 155 -11.16 8.65 10.69
N HIS A 156 -10.39 8.78 9.59
CA HIS A 156 -10.28 10.01 8.80
C HIS A 156 -10.81 9.88 7.36
N GLY A 157 -11.23 8.70 6.94
CA GLY A 157 -11.87 8.39 5.64
C GLY A 157 -13.35 8.10 5.81
#